data_674775cc104360802bbf39d6f7a1c0b6
#
_entry.id   674775cc104360802bbf39d6f7a1c0b6
#
_cell.length_a   1.000
_cell.length_b   1.000
_cell.length_c   1.000
_cell.angle_alpha   90.00
_cell.angle_beta   90.00
_cell.angle_gamma   90.00
#
_symmetry.space_group_name_H-M   'P 1'
#
loop_
_entity.id
_entity.type
_entity.pdbx_description
1 polymer ?
#
loop_
_entity_poly.entity_id
_entity_poly.type
_entity_poly.pdbx_seq_one_letter_code
_entity_poly.pdbx_strand_id
1 'polypeptide(L)'
;MDHIDSKYIGIISPRLEKFKRVKGNLYNFRCPICGDSKKNKNKTRGYIYSVKTNTNFKCHNCGASMSFNNFLKHVDPPTHKQYSLEKFKEGHSGGRNFVVEEPEFKFEAPKFKKSLNLPKASENARSDGYLTARKLDTSQFYYAKKFKKFVNT
;
A
#
# COMPACT_ATOMS: atom_id res chain seq x y z
N MET A 1 -7.57 18.38 13.78
CA MET A 1 -7.28 16.97 14.13
C MET A 1 -8.26 16.11 13.37
N ASP A 2 -7.75 15.15 12.68
CA ASP A 2 -8.52 14.19 11.91
C ASP A 2 -9.31 13.26 12.87
N HIS A 3 -10.45 12.72 12.41
CA HIS A 3 -11.29 11.82 13.22
C HIS A 3 -10.58 10.47 13.51
N ILE A 4 -9.78 9.97 12.55
CA ILE A 4 -8.94 8.79 12.76
C ILE A 4 -7.94 9.05 13.88
N ASP A 5 -7.23 10.19 13.86
CA ASP A 5 -6.26 10.53 14.90
C ASP A 5 -6.94 10.57 16.28
N SER A 6 -8.12 11.20 16.35
CA SER A 6 -8.90 11.28 17.59
C SER A 6 -9.33 9.90 18.12
N LYS A 7 -9.76 9.01 17.22
CA LYS A 7 -10.11 7.62 17.54
C LYS A 7 -8.92 6.87 18.14
N TYR A 8 -7.76 6.94 17.48
CA TYR A 8 -6.57 6.23 17.92
C TYR A 8 -5.92 6.83 19.18
N ILE A 9 -6.04 8.12 19.42
CA ILE A 9 -5.69 8.74 20.70
C ILE A 9 -6.55 8.15 21.82
N GLY A 10 -7.87 7.97 21.59
CA GLY A 10 -8.75 7.31 22.53
C GLY A 10 -8.34 5.87 22.84
N ILE A 11 -7.96 5.10 21.82
CA ILE A 11 -7.53 3.69 21.97
C ILE A 11 -6.25 3.57 22.79
N ILE A 12 -5.27 4.46 22.60
CA ILE A 12 -3.99 4.40 23.34
C ILE A 12 -4.05 5.09 24.70
N SER A 13 -5.07 5.90 24.97
CA SER A 13 -5.18 6.68 26.21
C SER A 13 -5.03 5.86 27.50
N PRO A 14 -5.55 4.62 27.62
CA PRO A 14 -5.38 3.79 28.82
C PRO A 14 -3.92 3.34 29.05
N ARG A 15 -3.09 3.35 27.99
CA ARG A 15 -1.67 2.96 28.06
C ARG A 15 -0.76 4.12 28.42
N LEU A 16 -1.28 5.36 28.40
CA LEU A 16 -0.54 6.57 28.70
C LEU A 16 -0.77 6.99 30.14
N GLU A 17 0.29 6.95 30.96
CA GLU A 17 0.19 7.35 32.36
C GLU A 17 -0.28 8.80 32.49
N LYS A 18 -1.27 9.03 33.35
CA LYS A 18 -1.83 10.37 33.66
C LYS A 18 -2.32 11.13 32.43
N PHE A 19 -2.90 10.40 31.49
CA PHE A 19 -3.50 10.98 30.31
C PHE A 19 -4.68 11.89 30.68
N LYS A 20 -4.66 13.10 30.14
CA LYS A 20 -5.76 14.07 30.28
C LYS A 20 -5.89 14.95 29.05
N ARG A 21 -7.11 15.31 28.73
CA ARG A 21 -7.41 16.34 27.74
C ARG A 21 -7.32 17.70 28.40
N VAL A 22 -6.49 18.58 27.88
CA VAL A 22 -6.28 19.91 28.45
C VAL A 22 -7.21 20.93 27.81
N LYS A 23 -7.24 20.98 26.48
CA LYS A 23 -8.08 21.92 25.71
C LYS A 23 -8.22 21.41 24.28
N GLY A 24 -9.46 21.41 23.76
CA GLY A 24 -9.69 21.07 22.35
C GLY A 24 -8.95 19.79 21.90
N ASN A 25 -7.99 19.99 21.02
CA ASN A 25 -7.15 18.92 20.46
C ASN A 25 -5.75 18.84 21.09
N LEU A 26 -5.65 19.22 22.35
CA LEU A 26 -4.43 19.18 23.16
C LEU A 26 -4.59 18.18 24.30
N TYR A 27 -3.72 17.18 24.30
CA TYR A 27 -3.66 16.13 25.32
C TYR A 27 -2.32 16.19 26.04
N ASN A 28 -2.32 15.92 27.34
CA ASN A 28 -1.15 15.89 28.17
C ASN A 28 -1.07 14.57 28.94
N PHE A 29 0.12 14.02 29.06
CA PHE A 29 0.38 12.76 29.73
C PHE A 29 1.85 12.63 30.11
N ARG A 30 2.17 11.63 30.90
CA ARG A 30 3.55 11.30 31.23
C ARG A 30 4.23 10.68 30.01
N CYS A 31 5.39 11.19 29.63
CA CYS A 31 6.09 10.75 28.42
C CYS A 31 6.49 9.27 28.53
N PRO A 32 6.04 8.37 27.62
CA PRO A 32 6.40 6.96 27.65
C PRO A 32 7.85 6.70 27.22
N ILE A 33 8.48 7.65 26.52
CA ILE A 33 9.85 7.52 26.01
C ILE A 33 10.88 7.74 27.12
N CYS A 34 10.75 8.81 27.89
CA CYS A 34 11.74 9.17 28.93
C CYS A 34 11.23 8.93 30.35
N GLY A 35 9.98 8.49 30.54
CA GLY A 35 9.37 8.31 31.85
C GLY A 35 9.22 9.61 32.62
N ASP A 36 9.38 10.77 31.95
CA ASP A 36 9.31 12.10 32.57
C ASP A 36 10.32 12.28 33.75
N SER A 37 9.92 12.91 34.84
CA SER A 37 10.80 13.12 35.99
C SER A 37 10.89 11.88 36.89
N LYS A 38 12.10 11.41 37.19
CA LYS A 38 12.35 10.32 38.14
C LYS A 38 12.03 10.75 39.58
N LYS A 39 12.27 12.01 39.94
CA LYS A 39 12.06 12.56 41.28
C LYS A 39 10.58 12.87 41.55
N ASN A 40 9.85 13.33 40.55
CA ASN A 40 8.45 13.74 40.72
C ASN A 40 7.55 12.99 39.74
N LYS A 41 6.89 11.94 40.22
CA LYS A 41 5.95 11.10 39.48
C LYS A 41 4.68 11.84 39.01
N ASN A 42 4.44 13.06 39.51
CA ASN A 42 3.25 13.84 39.12
C ASN A 42 3.46 14.72 37.90
N LYS A 43 4.69 14.90 37.45
CA LYS A 43 4.98 15.69 36.24
C LYS A 43 4.55 14.96 34.98
N THR A 44 3.87 15.69 34.12
CA THR A 44 3.39 15.25 32.81
C THR A 44 3.85 16.27 31.76
N ARG A 45 4.82 15.91 30.93
CA ARG A 45 5.44 16.80 29.94
C ARG A 45 5.37 16.28 28.51
N GLY A 46 4.69 15.15 28.31
CA GLY A 46 4.32 14.65 27.01
C GLY A 46 3.02 15.30 26.53
N TYR A 47 2.99 15.75 25.31
CA TYR A 47 1.84 16.39 24.69
C TYR A 47 1.54 15.79 23.31
N ILE A 48 0.27 15.55 23.04
CA ILE A 48 -0.24 15.36 21.69
C ILE A 48 -1.07 16.58 21.34
N TYR A 49 -0.80 17.16 20.18
CA TYR A 49 -1.46 18.38 19.71
C TYR A 49 -1.59 18.38 18.18
N SER A 50 -2.54 19.13 17.68
CA SER A 50 -2.76 19.27 16.24
C SER A 50 -2.28 20.64 15.75
N VAL A 51 -1.52 20.63 14.64
CA VAL A 51 -1.14 21.82 13.90
C VAL A 51 -1.69 21.68 12.48
N LYS A 52 -2.61 22.57 12.11
CA LYS A 52 -3.38 22.45 10.88
C LYS A 52 -4.07 21.07 10.81
N THR A 53 -3.71 20.25 9.85
CA THR A 53 -4.25 18.90 9.65
C THR A 53 -3.43 17.80 10.33
N ASN A 54 -2.19 18.11 10.77
CA ASN A 54 -1.26 17.12 11.28
C ASN A 54 -1.33 17.00 12.80
N THR A 55 -1.34 15.78 13.31
CA THR A 55 -1.25 15.47 14.73
C THR A 55 0.19 15.11 15.08
N ASN A 56 0.74 15.75 16.11
CA ASN A 56 2.13 15.61 16.52
C ASN A 56 2.24 15.31 18.02
N PHE A 57 3.32 14.64 18.38
CA PHE A 57 3.75 14.42 19.75
C PHE A 57 4.99 15.27 20.04
N LYS A 58 5.06 15.85 21.25
CA LYS A 58 6.26 16.51 21.78
C LYS A 58 6.38 16.29 23.28
N CYS A 59 7.59 16.02 23.72
CA CYS A 59 7.92 15.97 25.15
C CYS A 59 8.84 17.14 25.51
N HIS A 60 8.45 17.93 26.52
CA HIS A 60 9.26 19.04 27.02
C HIS A 60 10.35 18.63 28.01
N ASN A 61 10.44 17.35 28.38
CA ASN A 61 11.50 16.83 29.24
C ASN A 61 12.70 16.30 28.45
N CYS A 62 12.47 15.42 27.47
CA CYS A 62 13.53 14.82 26.66
C CYS A 62 13.71 15.47 25.29
N GLY A 63 12.87 16.44 24.92
CA GLY A 63 12.91 17.10 23.63
C GLY A 63 12.38 16.26 22.46
N ALA A 64 11.98 15.01 22.68
CA ALA A 64 11.45 14.16 21.62
C ALA A 64 10.25 14.83 20.95
N SER A 65 10.30 14.92 19.62
CA SER A 65 9.23 15.49 18.78
C SER A 65 9.07 14.65 17.53
N MET A 66 7.83 14.22 17.25
CA MET A 66 7.54 13.36 16.11
C MET A 66 6.08 13.42 15.72
N SER A 67 5.76 12.91 14.50
CA SER A 67 4.38 12.76 14.08
C SER A 67 3.64 11.72 14.96
N PHE A 68 2.32 11.82 15.04
CA PHE A 68 1.49 10.87 15.79
C PHE A 68 1.66 9.42 15.28
N ASN A 69 1.85 9.25 13.98
CA ASN A 69 2.14 7.95 13.37
C ASN A 69 3.40 7.31 13.97
N ASN A 70 4.50 8.05 14.04
CA ASN A 70 5.75 7.56 14.62
C ASN A 70 5.64 7.34 16.14
N PHE A 71 4.87 8.19 16.82
CA PHE A 71 4.60 8.02 18.24
C PHE A 71 3.84 6.72 18.52
N LEU A 72 2.80 6.42 17.74
CA LEU A 72 2.06 5.15 17.84
C LEU A 72 2.97 3.94 17.63
N LYS A 73 3.88 4.02 16.67
CA LYS A 73 4.85 2.94 16.41
C LYS A 73 5.72 2.62 17.63
N HIS A 74 6.04 3.63 18.44
CA HIS A 74 6.83 3.45 19.68
C HIS A 74 5.99 2.93 20.85
N VAL A 75 4.76 3.40 21.00
CA VAL A 75 3.91 3.08 22.16
C VAL A 75 3.19 1.76 21.97
N ASP A 76 2.68 1.52 20.78
CA ASP A 76 1.84 0.35 20.48
C ASP A 76 1.94 -0.06 19.00
N PRO A 77 2.92 -0.91 18.64
CA PRO A 77 3.11 -1.37 17.27
C PRO A 77 1.89 -2.07 16.64
N PRO A 78 1.11 -2.91 17.36
CA PRO A 78 -0.12 -3.49 16.83
C PRO A 78 -1.16 -2.44 16.43
N THR A 79 -1.43 -1.48 17.31
CA THR A 79 -2.36 -0.36 17.05
C THR A 79 -1.85 0.53 15.91
N HIS A 80 -0.54 0.73 15.79
CA HIS A 80 0.06 1.46 14.68
C HIS A 80 -0.24 0.82 13.32
N LYS A 81 -0.19 -0.52 13.21
CA LYS A 81 -0.54 -1.22 11.96
C LYS A 81 -1.98 -0.94 11.53
N GLN A 82 -2.91 -1.02 12.49
CA GLN A 82 -4.33 -0.73 12.24
C GLN A 82 -4.55 0.73 11.82
N TYR A 83 -3.91 1.67 12.54
CA TYR A 83 -3.94 3.09 12.20
C TYR A 83 -3.45 3.36 10.78
N SER A 84 -2.31 2.78 10.39
CA SER A 84 -1.72 2.97 9.06
C SER A 84 -2.63 2.42 7.96
N LEU A 85 -3.25 1.26 8.18
CA LEU A 85 -4.21 0.67 7.25
C LEU A 85 -5.47 1.53 7.10
N GLU A 86 -6.00 2.06 8.20
CA GLU A 86 -7.19 2.91 8.16
C GLU A 86 -6.91 4.24 7.44
N LYS A 87 -5.79 4.88 7.74
CA LYS A 87 -5.32 6.08 7.05
C LYS A 87 -5.13 5.86 5.55
N PHE A 88 -4.59 4.72 5.16
CA PHE A 88 -4.43 4.36 3.75
C PHE A 88 -5.78 4.17 3.05
N LYS A 89 -6.72 3.48 3.68
CA LYS A 89 -8.08 3.27 3.12
C LYS A 89 -8.84 4.58 2.89
N GLU A 90 -8.65 5.57 3.75
CA GLU A 90 -9.29 6.88 3.63
C GLU A 90 -8.50 7.88 2.75
N GLY A 91 -7.45 7.43 2.08
CA GLY A 91 -6.62 8.29 1.23
C GLY A 91 -5.77 9.30 1.99
N HIS A 92 -5.70 9.21 3.32
CA HIS A 92 -4.88 10.05 4.17
C HIS A 92 -3.46 9.47 4.37
N SER A 93 -2.85 8.92 3.32
CA SER A 93 -1.45 8.53 3.37
C SER A 93 -0.60 9.79 3.60
N GLY A 94 -0.16 9.95 4.84
CA GLY A 94 0.53 11.14 5.29
C GLY A 94 1.79 11.45 4.48
N GLY A 95 1.75 12.58 3.79
CA GLY A 95 2.89 13.38 3.41
C GLY A 95 3.81 12.80 2.35
N ARG A 96 3.49 12.99 1.22
CA ARG A 96 3.94 13.29 -0.14
C ARG A 96 2.84 12.79 -1.04
N ASN A 97 2.29 13.67 -1.86
CA ASN A 97 1.49 13.26 -3.00
C ASN A 97 2.39 12.44 -3.90
N PHE A 98 2.56 11.17 -3.59
CA PHE A 98 2.86 10.20 -4.61
C PHE A 98 1.57 10.11 -5.42
N VAL A 99 1.48 10.90 -6.45
CA VAL A 99 0.71 10.52 -7.60
C VAL A 99 1.37 9.21 -8.02
N VAL A 100 0.77 8.09 -7.62
CA VAL A 100 1.07 6.81 -8.25
C VAL A 100 0.50 7.01 -9.65
N GLU A 101 1.35 7.45 -10.59
CA GLU A 101 1.05 7.29 -12.00
C GLU A 101 0.77 5.80 -12.13
N GLU A 102 -0.47 5.46 -12.48
CA GLU A 102 -0.81 4.08 -12.79
C GLU A 102 0.22 3.63 -13.83
N PRO A 103 0.96 2.53 -13.58
CA PRO A 103 1.93 2.08 -14.55
C PRO A 103 1.18 1.81 -15.85
N GLU A 104 1.36 2.67 -16.85
CA GLU A 104 0.91 2.39 -18.21
C GLU A 104 1.69 1.17 -18.69
N PHE A 105 1.06 0.02 -18.58
CA PHE A 105 1.58 -1.20 -19.19
C PHE A 105 1.46 -1.04 -20.71
N LYS A 106 2.49 -0.47 -21.33
CA LYS A 106 2.62 -0.50 -22.77
C LYS A 106 3.02 -1.92 -23.16
N PHE A 107 2.02 -2.73 -23.49
CA PHE A 107 2.26 -4.01 -24.15
C PHE A 107 2.77 -3.69 -25.55
N GLU A 108 4.08 -3.58 -25.71
CA GLU A 108 4.65 -3.65 -27.05
C GLU A 108 4.47 -5.08 -27.55
N ALA A 109 3.69 -5.25 -28.60
CA ALA A 109 3.61 -6.52 -29.28
C ALA A 109 5.04 -6.99 -29.63
N PRO A 110 5.40 -8.26 -29.33
CA PRO A 110 6.76 -8.73 -29.58
C PRO A 110 7.10 -8.56 -31.06
N LYS A 111 8.08 -7.70 -31.33
CA LYS A 111 8.60 -7.48 -32.68
C LYS A 111 9.38 -8.73 -33.08
N PHE A 112 8.75 -9.65 -33.80
CA PHE A 112 9.47 -10.77 -34.40
C PHE A 112 10.41 -10.23 -35.44
N LYS A 113 11.71 -10.43 -35.26
CA LYS A 113 12.76 -9.95 -36.16
C LYS A 113 12.74 -10.64 -37.53
N LYS A 114 11.96 -11.70 -37.71
CA LYS A 114 11.75 -12.42 -38.97
C LYS A 114 10.31 -12.81 -39.13
N SER A 115 9.69 -12.51 -40.25
CA SER A 115 8.40 -13.10 -40.61
C SER A 115 8.54 -14.62 -40.69
N LEU A 116 7.78 -15.31 -39.88
CA LEU A 116 7.68 -16.77 -39.95
C LEU A 116 6.87 -17.13 -41.19
N ASN A 117 7.57 -17.55 -42.24
CA ASN A 117 6.94 -18.05 -43.48
C ASN A 117 6.49 -19.51 -43.21
N LEU A 118 5.28 -19.68 -42.71
CA LEU A 118 4.72 -21.00 -42.42
C LEU A 118 3.83 -21.44 -43.61
N PRO A 119 3.94 -22.68 -44.08
CA PRO A 119 3.04 -23.23 -45.10
C PRO A 119 1.61 -23.28 -44.54
N LYS A 120 0.63 -23.05 -45.42
CA LYS A 120 -0.78 -23.18 -45.05
C LYS A 120 -1.11 -24.62 -44.69
N ALA A 121 -2.05 -24.81 -43.81
CA ALA A 121 -2.47 -26.13 -43.36
C ALA A 121 -3.09 -26.97 -44.50
N SER A 122 -3.72 -26.32 -45.49
CA SER A 122 -4.24 -26.91 -46.71
C SER A 122 -3.17 -27.55 -47.65
N GLU A 123 -1.92 -27.10 -47.52
CA GLU A 123 -0.80 -27.63 -48.34
C GLU A 123 -0.27 -28.97 -47.78
N ASN A 124 -0.70 -29.37 -46.58
CA ASN A 124 -0.30 -30.61 -45.96
C ASN A 124 -1.49 -31.54 -45.81
N ALA A 125 -1.52 -32.62 -46.59
CA ALA A 125 -2.65 -33.55 -46.64
C ALA A 125 -3.10 -34.08 -45.27
N ARG A 126 -2.18 -34.28 -44.32
CA ARG A 126 -2.49 -34.74 -42.96
C ARG A 126 -3.17 -33.68 -42.13
N SER A 127 -2.73 -32.43 -42.25
CA SER A 127 -3.34 -31.30 -41.54
C SER A 127 -4.67 -30.90 -42.11
N ASP A 128 -4.79 -30.93 -43.44
CA ASP A 128 -6.03 -30.63 -44.12
C ASP A 128 -7.13 -31.68 -43.77
N GLY A 129 -6.83 -32.98 -43.84
CA GLY A 129 -7.75 -34.01 -43.42
C GLY A 129 -8.20 -33.93 -41.96
N TYR A 130 -7.28 -33.56 -41.07
CA TYR A 130 -7.60 -33.39 -39.64
C TYR A 130 -8.54 -32.18 -39.37
N LEU A 131 -8.29 -31.06 -40.02
CA LEU A 131 -9.10 -29.86 -39.87
C LEU A 131 -10.47 -29.99 -40.51
N THR A 132 -10.51 -30.61 -41.72
CA THR A 132 -11.76 -30.89 -42.44
C THR A 132 -12.66 -31.86 -41.67
N ALA A 133 -12.11 -32.90 -41.06
CA ALA A 133 -12.84 -33.82 -40.21
C ALA A 133 -13.49 -33.11 -39.01
N ARG A 134 -12.93 -32.01 -38.55
CA ARG A 134 -13.46 -31.17 -37.46
C ARG A 134 -14.33 -30.01 -37.95
N LYS A 135 -14.62 -29.91 -39.22
CA LYS A 135 -15.40 -28.83 -39.83
C LYS A 135 -14.79 -27.44 -39.62
N LEU A 136 -13.47 -27.34 -39.56
CA LEU A 136 -12.74 -26.10 -39.44
C LEU A 136 -12.28 -25.64 -40.81
N ASP A 137 -12.30 -24.31 -41.02
CA ASP A 137 -11.81 -23.69 -42.25
C ASP A 137 -10.27 -23.76 -42.30
N THR A 138 -9.75 -24.61 -43.20
CA THR A 138 -8.29 -24.85 -43.32
C THR A 138 -7.50 -23.65 -43.81
N SER A 139 -8.18 -22.65 -44.43
CA SER A 139 -7.55 -21.46 -44.94
C SER A 139 -6.98 -20.53 -43.84
N GLN A 140 -7.53 -20.62 -42.63
CA GLN A 140 -7.17 -19.80 -41.49
C GLN A 140 -5.99 -20.36 -40.66
N PHE A 141 -5.50 -21.55 -41.01
CA PHE A 141 -4.50 -22.26 -40.24
C PHE A 141 -3.20 -22.44 -41.01
N TYR A 142 -2.10 -22.42 -40.26
CA TYR A 142 -0.75 -22.68 -40.77
C TYR A 142 -0.18 -23.95 -40.12
N TYR A 143 0.70 -24.63 -40.82
CA TYR A 143 1.30 -25.88 -40.34
C TYR A 143 2.76 -25.62 -39.87
N ALA A 144 3.01 -25.83 -38.58
CA ALA A 144 4.36 -25.76 -38.03
C ALA A 144 5.01 -27.15 -37.99
N LYS A 145 5.74 -27.51 -39.04
CA LYS A 145 6.36 -28.85 -39.22
C LYS A 145 7.23 -29.27 -38.03
N LYS A 146 7.99 -28.34 -37.47
CA LYS A 146 8.90 -28.58 -36.34
C LYS A 146 8.14 -29.03 -35.07
N PHE A 147 6.97 -28.46 -34.82
CA PHE A 147 6.20 -28.71 -33.62
C PHE A 147 5.02 -29.69 -33.86
N LYS A 148 4.79 -30.10 -35.13
CA LYS A 148 3.64 -30.91 -35.50
C LYS A 148 2.30 -30.38 -35.00
N LYS A 149 2.18 -29.03 -34.88
CA LYS A 149 1.01 -28.34 -34.36
C LYS A 149 0.45 -27.38 -35.42
N PHE A 150 -0.86 -27.12 -35.31
CA PHE A 150 -1.53 -26.07 -36.07
C PHE A 150 -1.46 -24.78 -35.28
N VAL A 151 -1.29 -23.67 -35.97
CA VAL A 151 -1.29 -22.33 -35.38
C VAL A 151 -2.31 -21.47 -36.11
N ASN A 152 -3.04 -20.67 -35.36
CA ASN A 152 -3.94 -19.66 -35.90
C ASN A 152 -3.19 -18.32 -36.00
N THR A 153 -3.56 -17.48 -36.94
CA THR A 153 -3.02 -16.11 -37.11
C THR A 153 -3.92 -15.10 -36.46
#